data_94053545f7bbefc937bd9b648722a470
#
_entry.id   94053545f7bbefc937bd9b648722a470
#
_cell.length_a   1.000
_cell.length_b   1.000
_cell.length_c   1.000
_cell.angle_alpha   90.00
_cell.angle_beta   90.00
_cell.angle_gamma   90.00
#
_symmetry.space_group_name_H-M   'P 1'
#
loop_
_entity.id
_entity.type
_entity.pdbx_description
1 polymer ?
#
loop_
_entity_poly.entity_id
_entity_poly.type
_entity_poly.pdbx_seq_one_letter_code
_entity_poly.pdbx_strand_id
1 'polypeptide(L)'
;MEIQFLGTSAGQPSKSRNVSCTALKLLDELNEVWLFDVGEATQHQILKTNIRPRKVTRIFISHTHGDHIFGLPGFLSSRSFQGDGGPLTIYGPAGIEQFVQTSLRVSKTRVSYPIKYVVLKEDGLIFENDIFAVYTARLDHRVPSFGFRVVEKPRPGELLMDKVAEYNVPNGPLLGQLKAGKIITLSDGQKLDGRDFLGEERPGRIVTIIYDTRPTKNIGEL
;
A
#
# COMPACT_ATOMS: atom_id res chain seq x y z
N MET A 1 4.11 3.17 -8.66
CA MET A 1 4.36 3.40 -7.22
C MET A 1 4.91 4.80 -7.02
N GLU A 2 4.26 5.61 -6.20
CA GLU A 2 4.62 7.02 -5.90
C GLU A 2 4.42 7.26 -4.39
N ILE A 3 5.34 7.98 -3.75
CA ILE A 3 5.23 8.37 -2.34
C ILE A 3 4.78 9.83 -2.27
N GLN A 4 3.76 10.11 -1.45
CA GLN A 4 3.27 11.45 -1.18
C GLN A 4 3.18 11.70 0.32
N PHE A 5 3.92 12.69 0.81
CA PHE A 5 3.85 13.10 2.20
C PHE A 5 2.63 14.01 2.43
N LEU A 6 1.77 13.63 3.36
CA LEU A 6 0.62 14.41 3.80
C LEU A 6 0.90 15.15 5.10
N GLY A 7 1.86 14.68 5.87
CA GLY A 7 2.31 15.28 7.12
C GLY A 7 3.65 14.71 7.57
N THR A 8 4.52 15.59 8.07
CA THR A 8 5.91 15.27 8.46
C THR A 8 6.34 15.99 9.73
N SER A 9 5.40 16.56 10.50
CA SER A 9 5.68 17.17 11.79
C SER A 9 5.57 16.14 12.89
N ALA A 10 6.42 16.22 13.92
CA ALA A 10 6.43 15.34 15.07
C ALA A 10 5.69 15.96 16.26
N GLY A 11 4.85 15.18 16.95
CA GLY A 11 4.11 15.53 18.15
C GLY A 11 2.96 16.53 17.94
N GLN A 12 3.20 17.62 17.21
CA GLN A 12 2.21 18.67 16.95
C GLN A 12 2.37 19.24 15.54
N PRO A 13 1.29 19.73 14.94
CA PRO A 13 1.38 20.40 13.63
C PRO A 13 2.08 21.75 13.76
N SER A 14 2.68 22.19 12.66
CA SER A 14 3.20 23.54 12.50
C SER A 14 2.40 24.31 11.45
N LYS A 15 2.72 25.59 11.23
CA LYS A 15 2.05 26.40 10.19
C LYS A 15 2.20 25.84 8.79
N SER A 16 3.31 25.14 8.51
CA SER A 16 3.67 24.63 7.18
C SER A 16 3.63 23.11 7.08
N ARG A 17 3.54 22.38 8.19
CA ARG A 17 3.57 20.91 8.21
C ARG A 17 2.50 20.35 9.12
N ASN A 18 1.77 19.37 8.61
CA ASN A 18 0.87 18.55 9.39
C ASN A 18 1.63 17.41 10.08
N VAL A 19 1.01 16.78 11.08
CA VAL A 19 1.50 15.59 11.77
C VAL A 19 1.50 14.36 10.85
N SER A 20 2.07 13.27 11.31
CA SER A 20 2.50 12.13 10.51
C SER A 20 1.41 11.51 9.64
N CYS A 21 1.64 11.50 8.34
CA CYS A 21 0.93 10.67 7.37
C CYS A 21 1.70 10.61 6.05
N THR A 22 1.91 9.40 5.55
CA THR A 22 2.50 9.14 4.23
C THR A 22 1.55 8.31 3.40
N ALA A 23 1.31 8.71 2.15
CA ALA A 23 0.53 7.94 1.19
C ALA A 23 1.46 7.25 0.19
N LEU A 24 1.29 5.94 0.02
CA LEU A 24 1.89 5.17 -1.06
C LEU A 24 0.82 4.95 -2.13
N LYS A 25 0.98 5.62 -3.27
CA LYS A 25 0.06 5.55 -4.41
C LYS A 25 0.50 4.41 -5.32
N LEU A 26 -0.37 3.41 -5.45
CA LEU A 26 -0.20 2.20 -6.27
C LEU A 26 -1.28 2.16 -7.36
N LEU A 27 -1.50 3.32 -8.00
CA LEU A 27 -2.62 3.49 -8.93
C LEU A 27 -2.45 2.68 -10.20
N ASP A 28 -1.23 2.59 -10.72
CA ASP A 28 -0.93 1.81 -11.93
C ASP A 28 -0.86 0.31 -11.65
N GLU A 29 -0.41 -0.07 -10.45
CA GLU A 29 -0.20 -1.45 -10.06
C GLU A 29 -1.50 -2.12 -9.58
N LEU A 30 -2.24 -1.46 -8.69
CA LEU A 30 -3.41 -2.02 -8.00
C LEU A 30 -4.66 -1.14 -8.08
N ASN A 31 -4.54 0.09 -8.59
CA ASN A 31 -5.58 1.10 -8.51
C ASN A 31 -5.96 1.44 -7.05
N GLU A 32 -4.98 1.35 -6.13
CA GLU A 32 -5.11 1.55 -4.70
C GLU A 32 -4.19 2.66 -4.18
N VAL A 33 -4.49 3.13 -2.98
CA VAL A 33 -3.61 3.96 -2.14
C VAL A 33 -3.50 3.30 -0.77
N TRP A 34 -2.30 3.25 -0.22
CA TRP A 34 -2.06 2.79 1.13
C TRP A 34 -1.58 3.96 1.98
N LEU A 35 -2.11 4.12 3.19
CA LEU A 35 -1.68 5.14 4.12
C LEU A 35 -0.81 4.52 5.21
N PHE A 36 0.24 5.25 5.57
CA PHE A 36 1.10 4.95 6.71
C PHE A 36 0.94 6.09 7.70
N ASP A 37 0.41 5.77 8.87
CA ASP A 37 -0.16 6.64 9.88
C ASP A 37 -1.26 7.56 9.35
N VAL A 38 -2.08 8.04 10.27
CA VAL A 38 -3.19 8.96 9.98
C VAL A 38 -3.29 9.94 11.14
N GLY A 39 -2.35 10.87 11.18
CA GLY A 39 -2.35 11.94 12.16
C GLY A 39 -3.52 12.90 11.96
N GLU A 40 -3.74 13.78 12.91
CA GLU A 40 -4.86 14.72 12.87
C GLU A 40 -4.89 15.52 11.56
N ALA A 41 -6.07 15.87 11.08
CA ALA A 41 -6.31 16.62 9.85
C ALA A 41 -5.75 15.98 8.56
N THR A 42 -5.35 14.69 8.55
CA THR A 42 -4.93 13.96 7.35
C THR A 42 -5.97 14.10 6.22
N GLN A 43 -7.26 14.01 6.53
CA GLN A 43 -8.33 14.20 5.53
C GLN A 43 -8.30 15.58 4.87
N HIS A 44 -7.90 16.64 5.59
CA HIS A 44 -7.73 17.98 5.02
C HIS A 44 -6.50 18.08 4.13
N GLN A 45 -5.41 17.38 4.49
CA GLN A 45 -4.23 17.34 3.62
C GLN A 45 -4.51 16.58 2.31
N ILE A 46 -5.31 15.54 2.36
CA ILE A 46 -5.76 14.81 1.17
C ILE A 46 -6.51 15.73 0.19
N LEU A 47 -7.29 16.69 0.67
CA LEU A 47 -8.00 17.66 -0.20
C LEU A 47 -7.05 18.53 -1.06
N LYS A 48 -5.80 18.66 -0.66
CA LYS A 48 -4.75 19.40 -1.41
C LYS A 48 -4.05 18.51 -2.45
N THR A 49 -4.52 17.29 -2.65
CA THR A 49 -3.91 16.28 -3.51
C THR A 49 -4.94 15.69 -4.48
N ASN A 50 -4.48 14.82 -5.38
CA ASN A 50 -5.35 14.03 -6.25
C ASN A 50 -5.77 12.67 -5.62
N ILE A 51 -5.44 12.43 -4.36
CA ILE A 51 -5.82 11.19 -3.66
C ILE A 51 -7.33 11.19 -3.44
N ARG A 52 -7.97 10.12 -3.86
CA ARG A 52 -9.38 9.86 -3.59
C ARG A 52 -9.50 8.93 -2.38
N PRO A 53 -10.09 9.34 -1.23
CA PRO A 53 -10.20 8.50 -0.04
C PRO A 53 -10.80 7.11 -0.30
N ARG A 54 -11.72 6.96 -1.25
CA ARG A 54 -12.28 5.66 -1.65
C ARG A 54 -11.26 4.67 -2.22
N LYS A 55 -10.08 5.15 -2.70
CA LYS A 55 -8.98 4.32 -3.20
C LYS A 55 -8.07 3.83 -2.07
N VAL A 56 -8.23 4.36 -0.86
CA VAL A 56 -7.48 3.87 0.30
C VAL A 56 -8.06 2.53 0.74
N THR A 57 -7.29 1.46 0.57
CA THR A 57 -7.68 0.08 0.88
C THR A 57 -6.94 -0.47 2.09
N ARG A 58 -5.79 0.10 2.44
CA ARG A 58 -4.97 -0.30 3.59
C ARG A 58 -4.44 0.91 4.32
N ILE A 59 -4.41 0.78 5.65
CA ILE A 59 -3.79 1.74 6.56
C ILE A 59 -2.84 0.94 7.46
N PHE A 60 -1.60 1.41 7.57
CA PHE A 60 -0.58 0.84 8.42
C PHE A 60 -0.24 1.85 9.51
N ILE A 61 -0.50 1.50 10.76
CA ILE A 61 -0.25 2.36 11.92
C ILE A 61 1.01 1.90 12.61
N SER A 62 2.00 2.81 12.69
CA SER A 62 3.27 2.54 13.33
C SER A 62 3.13 2.36 14.85
N HIS A 63 2.46 3.28 15.52
CA HIS A 63 2.24 3.25 16.96
C HIS A 63 1.03 4.13 17.37
N THR A 64 0.71 4.14 18.65
CA THR A 64 -0.55 4.71 19.16
C THR A 64 -0.47 6.15 19.67
N HIS A 65 0.63 6.88 19.47
CA HIS A 65 0.65 8.30 19.80
C HIS A 65 -0.34 9.10 18.95
N GLY A 66 -0.87 10.18 19.52
CA GLY A 66 -1.96 10.91 18.91
C GLY A 66 -1.66 11.50 17.55
N ASP A 67 -0.46 12.03 17.36
CA ASP A 67 0.02 12.61 16.10
C ASP A 67 0.15 11.59 14.95
N HIS A 68 -0.06 10.30 15.25
CA HIS A 68 -0.09 9.22 14.27
C HIS A 68 -1.49 8.62 14.05
N ILE A 69 -2.44 8.82 14.98
CA ILE A 69 -3.76 8.15 14.92
C ILE A 69 -4.97 9.06 15.03
N PHE A 70 -4.84 10.31 15.51
CA PHE A 70 -6.01 11.15 15.79
C PHE A 70 -6.81 11.55 14.56
N GLY A 71 -6.27 11.42 13.36
CA GLY A 71 -6.99 11.59 12.11
C GLY A 71 -7.85 10.40 11.69
N LEU A 72 -7.63 9.19 12.27
CA LEU A 72 -8.33 7.97 11.85
C LEU A 72 -9.86 8.14 11.86
N PRO A 73 -10.52 8.50 12.97
CA PRO A 73 -11.99 8.56 13.00
C PRO A 73 -12.56 9.53 11.96
N GLY A 74 -11.93 10.70 11.82
CA GLY A 74 -12.35 11.70 10.83
C GLY A 74 -12.13 11.24 9.39
N PHE A 75 -11.00 10.62 9.09
CA PHE A 75 -10.73 10.04 7.78
C PHE A 75 -11.72 8.93 7.43
N LEU A 76 -11.98 8.00 8.35
CA LEU A 76 -12.91 6.89 8.14
C LEU A 76 -14.33 7.38 7.85
N SER A 77 -14.79 8.40 8.60
CA SER A 77 -16.06 9.07 8.35
C SER A 77 -16.08 9.71 6.95
N SER A 78 -15.09 10.53 6.63
CA SER A 78 -15.00 11.21 5.32
C SER A 78 -14.97 10.25 4.14
N ARG A 79 -14.25 9.12 4.28
CA ARG A 79 -14.21 8.08 3.26
C ARG A 79 -15.60 7.50 2.98
N SER A 80 -16.43 7.37 4.02
CA SER A 80 -17.80 6.83 3.91
C SER A 80 -18.72 7.69 3.04
N PHE A 81 -18.47 9.00 2.96
CA PHE A 81 -19.27 9.93 2.13
C PHE A 81 -18.85 9.94 0.65
N GLN A 82 -17.81 9.23 0.27
CA GLN A 82 -17.32 9.21 -1.13
C GLN A 82 -17.78 8.00 -1.95
N GLY A 83 -18.84 7.34 -1.50
CA GLY A 83 -19.40 6.16 -2.18
C GLY A 83 -18.71 4.86 -1.79
N ASP A 84 -19.01 3.80 -2.53
CA ASP A 84 -18.48 2.47 -2.25
C ASP A 84 -16.97 2.41 -2.58
N GLY A 85 -16.15 2.49 -1.54
CA GLY A 85 -14.70 2.33 -1.62
C GLY A 85 -14.24 0.89 -1.36
N GLY A 86 -15.18 -0.06 -1.19
CA GLY A 86 -14.88 -1.42 -0.80
C GLY A 86 -14.31 -1.55 0.62
N PRO A 87 -13.87 -2.74 1.04
CA PRO A 87 -13.34 -3.00 2.37
C PRO A 87 -12.05 -2.23 2.63
N LEU A 88 -11.82 -1.90 3.91
CA LEU A 88 -10.59 -1.29 4.40
C LEU A 88 -9.93 -2.21 5.43
N THR A 89 -8.62 -2.42 5.31
CA THR A 89 -7.85 -3.14 6.32
C THR A 89 -6.92 -2.16 7.06
N ILE A 90 -6.96 -2.20 8.40
CA ILE A 90 -6.07 -1.41 9.26
C ILE A 90 -5.13 -2.37 9.98
N TYR A 91 -3.84 -2.21 9.73
CA TYR A 91 -2.75 -2.90 10.41
C TYR A 91 -2.20 -1.96 11.47
N GLY A 92 -1.99 -2.44 12.70
CA GLY A 92 -1.42 -1.61 13.74
C GLY A 92 -1.26 -2.34 15.06
N PRO A 93 -0.65 -1.70 16.07
CA PRO A 93 -0.52 -2.27 17.41
C PRO A 93 -1.88 -2.46 18.09
N ALA A 94 -1.87 -3.22 19.18
CA ALA A 94 -3.06 -3.40 20.01
C ALA A 94 -3.63 -2.05 20.47
N GLY A 95 -4.96 -1.94 20.52
CA GLY A 95 -5.68 -0.73 20.93
C GLY A 95 -6.25 0.10 19.77
N ILE A 96 -5.75 -0.05 18.53
CA ILE A 96 -6.26 0.70 17.37
C ILE A 96 -7.73 0.41 17.11
N GLU A 97 -8.13 -0.85 17.11
CA GLU A 97 -9.53 -1.23 16.96
C GLU A 97 -10.42 -0.59 18.03
N GLN A 98 -10.02 -0.68 19.31
CA GLN A 98 -10.75 -0.09 20.42
C GLN A 98 -10.88 1.43 20.28
N PHE A 99 -9.81 2.12 19.88
CA PHE A 99 -9.79 3.55 19.66
C PHE A 99 -10.79 3.95 18.57
N VAL A 100 -10.73 3.30 17.41
CA VAL A 100 -11.63 3.57 16.28
C VAL A 100 -13.08 3.27 16.66
N GLN A 101 -13.37 2.09 17.18
CA GLN A 101 -14.72 1.67 17.52
C GLN A 101 -15.33 2.57 18.59
N THR A 102 -14.54 2.97 19.61
CA THR A 102 -15.01 3.89 20.64
C THR A 102 -15.34 5.27 20.07
N SER A 103 -14.45 5.80 19.22
CA SER A 103 -14.67 7.10 18.56
C SER A 103 -15.93 7.11 17.71
N LEU A 104 -16.12 6.09 16.86
CA LEU A 104 -17.29 5.95 16.00
C LEU A 104 -18.59 5.76 16.82
N ARG A 105 -18.56 4.97 17.89
CA ARG A 105 -19.70 4.73 18.79
C ARG A 105 -20.13 5.99 19.52
N VAL A 106 -19.18 6.72 20.14
CA VAL A 106 -19.46 7.94 20.90
C VAL A 106 -20.01 9.04 20.00
N SER A 107 -19.44 9.19 18.80
CA SER A 107 -19.91 10.17 17.80
C SER A 107 -21.17 9.73 17.04
N LYS A 108 -21.68 8.51 17.30
CA LYS A 108 -22.79 7.89 16.53
C LYS A 108 -22.53 7.83 15.02
N THR A 109 -21.26 7.85 14.63
CA THR A 109 -20.85 7.79 13.23
C THR A 109 -20.95 6.35 12.73
N ARG A 110 -21.59 6.16 11.57
CA ARG A 110 -21.65 4.88 10.86
C ARG A 110 -20.83 4.98 9.58
N VAL A 111 -19.94 4.02 9.37
CA VAL A 111 -19.22 3.88 8.10
C VAL A 111 -19.96 2.89 7.19
N SER A 112 -19.96 3.14 5.88
CA SER A 112 -20.72 2.36 4.88
C SER A 112 -19.97 1.13 4.35
N TYR A 113 -18.81 0.82 4.90
CA TYR A 113 -17.93 -0.25 4.41
C TYR A 113 -17.36 -1.07 5.58
N PRO A 114 -17.00 -2.35 5.35
CA PRO A 114 -16.39 -3.18 6.37
C PRO A 114 -14.95 -2.73 6.66
N ILE A 115 -14.58 -2.72 7.94
CA ILE A 115 -13.21 -2.49 8.41
C ILE A 115 -12.69 -3.77 9.03
N LYS A 116 -11.55 -4.25 8.52
CA LYS A 116 -10.80 -5.36 9.11
C LYS A 116 -9.62 -4.80 9.91
N TYR A 117 -9.39 -5.32 11.10
CA TYR A 117 -8.24 -4.98 11.93
C TYR A 117 -7.27 -6.14 11.99
N VAL A 118 -5.99 -5.84 11.82
CA VAL A 118 -4.88 -6.81 11.95
C VAL A 118 -3.92 -6.28 13.00
N VAL A 119 -3.88 -6.95 14.13
CA VAL A 119 -3.01 -6.56 15.24
C VAL A 119 -1.59 -7.04 14.98
N LEU A 120 -0.64 -6.12 14.93
CA LEU A 120 0.78 -6.40 14.79
C LEU A 120 1.34 -6.87 16.14
N LYS A 121 1.99 -8.01 16.15
CA LYS A 121 2.55 -8.63 17.37
C LYS A 121 4.03 -8.96 17.23
N GLU A 122 4.43 -9.42 16.05
CA GLU A 122 5.75 -9.97 15.75
C GLU A 122 6.28 -9.38 14.45
N ASP A 123 7.59 -9.48 14.27
CA ASP A 123 8.26 -9.09 13.04
C ASP A 123 7.93 -10.10 11.92
N GLY A 124 7.99 -9.66 10.67
CA GLY A 124 7.82 -10.51 9.51
C GLY A 124 6.73 -10.08 8.54
N LEU A 125 6.29 -11.01 7.73
CA LEU A 125 5.29 -10.79 6.67
C LEU A 125 3.90 -10.56 7.28
N ILE A 126 3.27 -9.43 6.93
CA ILE A 126 1.92 -9.06 7.40
C ILE A 126 0.89 -8.99 6.29
N PHE A 127 1.32 -8.86 5.06
CA PHE A 127 0.47 -8.84 3.88
C PHE A 127 1.23 -9.32 2.65
N GLU A 128 0.57 -10.07 1.78
CA GLU A 128 1.09 -10.48 0.50
C GLU A 128 -0.03 -10.63 -0.54
N ASN A 129 0.27 -10.24 -1.78
CA ASN A 129 -0.51 -10.55 -2.97
C ASN A 129 0.42 -10.88 -4.16
N ASP A 130 -0.10 -10.94 -5.37
CA ASP A 130 0.69 -11.29 -6.57
C ASP A 130 1.76 -10.25 -6.91
N ILE A 131 1.60 -9.00 -6.46
CA ILE A 131 2.47 -7.87 -6.85
C ILE A 131 3.33 -7.37 -5.68
N PHE A 132 2.80 -7.37 -4.45
CA PHE A 132 3.47 -6.82 -3.29
C PHE A 132 3.51 -7.77 -2.10
N ALA A 133 4.57 -7.64 -1.32
CA ALA A 133 4.67 -8.17 0.03
C ALA A 133 4.97 -7.01 1.00
N VAL A 134 4.36 -7.02 2.20
CA VAL A 134 4.62 -6.04 3.25
C VAL A 134 5.12 -6.75 4.48
N TYR A 135 6.29 -6.35 4.92
CA TYR A 135 6.92 -6.81 6.15
C TYR A 135 6.87 -5.73 7.20
N THR A 136 6.87 -6.13 8.45
CA THR A 136 6.99 -5.24 9.61
C THR A 136 8.11 -5.69 10.51
N ALA A 137 8.72 -4.73 11.20
CA ALA A 137 9.67 -4.99 12.30
C ALA A 137 9.38 -4.05 13.46
N ARG A 138 9.53 -4.57 14.66
CA ARG A 138 9.37 -3.81 15.90
C ARG A 138 10.52 -2.82 16.07
N LEU A 139 10.19 -1.59 16.42
CA LEU A 139 11.12 -0.49 16.63
C LEU A 139 11.23 -0.13 18.12
N ASP A 140 12.32 0.55 18.51
CA ASP A 140 12.55 1.01 19.88
C ASP A 140 11.88 2.37 20.11
N HIS A 141 10.75 2.35 20.79
CA HIS A 141 9.99 3.55 21.15
C HIS A 141 9.31 3.34 22.51
N ARG A 142 8.74 4.43 23.10
CA ARG A 142 8.08 4.39 24.43
C ARG A 142 6.84 3.50 24.47
N VAL A 143 6.16 3.36 23.32
CA VAL A 143 5.03 2.47 23.11
C VAL A 143 5.38 1.47 22.01
N PRO A 144 4.69 0.32 21.87
CA PRO A 144 4.92 -0.61 20.76
C PRO A 144 4.89 0.15 19.43
N SER A 145 6.01 0.16 18.72
CA SER A 145 6.18 0.85 17.44
C SER A 145 6.68 -0.13 16.39
N PHE A 146 6.25 0.06 15.14
CA PHE A 146 6.54 -0.81 14.01
C PHE A 146 6.97 0.02 12.79
N GLY A 147 8.00 -0.47 12.10
CA GLY A 147 8.36 -0.02 10.76
C GLY A 147 7.76 -0.95 9.70
N PHE A 148 7.70 -0.47 8.46
CA PHE A 148 7.09 -1.21 7.36
C PHE A 148 8.02 -1.21 6.16
N ARG A 149 8.21 -2.40 5.56
CA ARG A 149 8.91 -2.58 4.30
C ARG A 149 7.94 -3.12 3.27
N VAL A 150 7.66 -2.33 2.24
CA VAL A 150 6.84 -2.70 1.09
C VAL A 150 7.77 -3.14 -0.02
N VAL A 151 7.64 -4.38 -0.45
CA VAL A 151 8.44 -5.00 -1.50
C VAL A 151 7.53 -5.27 -2.69
N GLU A 152 7.82 -4.63 -3.83
CA GLU A 152 7.23 -4.99 -5.10
C GLU A 152 7.92 -6.26 -5.61
N LYS A 153 7.16 -7.26 -6.00
CA LYS A 153 7.71 -8.49 -6.57
C LYS A 153 8.31 -8.22 -7.95
N PRO A 154 9.35 -8.96 -8.35
CA PRO A 154 9.90 -8.87 -9.70
C PRO A 154 8.81 -9.05 -10.75
N ARG A 155 8.96 -8.34 -11.87
CA ARG A 155 8.01 -8.43 -12.99
C ARG A 155 8.69 -9.04 -14.21
N PRO A 156 7.95 -9.81 -15.02
CA PRO A 156 8.46 -10.26 -16.31
C PRO A 156 9.02 -9.09 -17.13
N GLY A 157 10.07 -9.36 -17.86
CA GLY A 157 10.66 -8.39 -18.79
C GLY A 157 9.69 -7.89 -19.86
N GLU A 158 10.14 -6.95 -20.66
CA GLU A 158 9.34 -6.49 -21.82
C GLU A 158 9.26 -7.60 -22.86
N LEU A 159 8.13 -7.61 -23.59
CA LEU A 159 7.98 -8.49 -24.73
C LEU A 159 8.97 -8.05 -25.83
N LEU A 160 9.83 -8.95 -26.25
CA LEU A 160 10.85 -8.73 -27.29
C LEU A 160 10.17 -8.71 -28.66
N MET A 161 9.75 -7.51 -29.09
CA MET A 161 8.93 -7.33 -30.31
C MET A 161 9.66 -7.77 -31.58
N ASP A 162 10.99 -7.64 -31.64
CA ASP A 162 11.79 -8.15 -32.76
C ASP A 162 11.64 -9.66 -32.89
N LYS A 163 11.74 -10.38 -31.78
CA LYS A 163 11.56 -11.81 -31.72
C LYS A 163 10.11 -12.24 -32.05
N VAL A 164 9.13 -11.46 -31.60
CA VAL A 164 7.72 -11.66 -31.94
C VAL A 164 7.49 -11.54 -33.43
N ALA A 165 8.14 -10.57 -34.10
CA ALA A 165 8.04 -10.35 -35.53
C ALA A 165 8.63 -11.50 -36.36
N GLU A 166 9.73 -12.12 -35.90
CA GLU A 166 10.34 -13.31 -36.55
C GLU A 166 9.34 -14.48 -36.72
N TYR A 167 8.44 -14.63 -35.75
CA TYR A 167 7.43 -15.69 -35.74
C TYR A 167 6.07 -15.27 -36.32
N ASN A 168 5.98 -14.06 -36.88
CA ASN A 168 4.74 -13.51 -37.47
C ASN A 168 3.53 -13.59 -36.53
N VAL A 169 3.74 -13.42 -35.23
CA VAL A 169 2.63 -13.44 -34.26
C VAL A 169 1.69 -12.26 -34.50
N PRO A 170 0.40 -12.49 -34.75
CA PRO A 170 -0.52 -11.42 -35.07
C PRO A 170 -0.76 -10.50 -33.87
N ASN A 171 -0.97 -9.21 -34.16
CA ASN A 171 -1.37 -8.27 -33.12
C ASN A 171 -2.72 -8.67 -32.51
N GLY A 172 -2.78 -8.71 -31.18
CA GLY A 172 -4.01 -9.05 -30.49
C GLY A 172 -3.80 -9.85 -29.21
N PRO A 173 -4.78 -10.64 -28.77
CA PRO A 173 -4.76 -11.37 -27.51
C PRO A 173 -3.56 -12.32 -27.32
N LEU A 174 -2.99 -12.84 -28.40
CA LEU A 174 -1.83 -13.72 -28.36
C LEU A 174 -0.58 -13.02 -27.80
N LEU A 175 -0.39 -11.74 -28.15
CA LEU A 175 0.72 -10.95 -27.58
C LEU A 175 0.59 -10.79 -26.06
N GLY A 176 -0.65 -10.60 -25.57
CA GLY A 176 -0.94 -10.55 -24.14
C GLY A 176 -0.62 -11.86 -23.44
N GLN A 177 -0.88 -13.00 -24.10
CA GLN A 177 -0.55 -14.32 -23.55
C GLN A 177 0.96 -14.56 -23.53
N LEU A 178 1.69 -14.19 -24.60
CA LEU A 178 3.15 -14.25 -24.65
C LEU A 178 3.76 -13.39 -23.54
N LYS A 179 3.27 -12.15 -23.38
CA LYS A 179 3.70 -11.25 -22.31
C LYS A 179 3.44 -11.82 -20.91
N ALA A 180 2.40 -12.64 -20.77
CA ALA A 180 2.11 -13.35 -19.53
C ALA A 180 2.92 -14.66 -19.36
N GLY A 181 3.89 -14.93 -20.23
CA GLY A 181 4.73 -16.14 -20.21
C GLY A 181 3.97 -17.43 -20.53
N LYS A 182 2.78 -17.34 -21.16
CA LYS A 182 1.94 -18.50 -21.50
C LYS A 182 2.39 -19.12 -22.83
N ILE A 183 2.17 -20.43 -22.96
CA ILE A 183 2.32 -21.11 -24.23
C ILE A 183 1.13 -20.76 -25.12
N ILE A 184 1.41 -20.29 -26.35
CA ILE A 184 0.42 -20.03 -27.39
C ILE A 184 0.59 -21.04 -28.55
N THR A 185 -0.49 -21.21 -29.32
CA THR A 185 -0.45 -21.99 -30.56
C THR A 185 -0.86 -21.07 -31.72
N LEU A 186 0.01 -20.96 -32.72
CA LEU A 186 -0.28 -20.20 -33.94
C LEU A 186 -1.21 -20.98 -34.88
N SER A 187 -1.71 -20.29 -35.91
CA SER A 187 -2.66 -20.87 -36.90
C SER A 187 -2.05 -22.03 -37.71
N ASP A 188 -0.71 -22.09 -37.82
CA ASP A 188 0.03 -23.16 -38.50
C ASP A 188 0.31 -24.36 -37.57
N GLY A 189 -0.14 -24.31 -36.31
CA GLY A 189 0.07 -25.34 -35.29
C GLY A 189 1.36 -25.20 -34.50
N GLN A 190 2.22 -24.21 -34.80
CA GLN A 190 3.45 -23.98 -34.04
C GLN A 190 3.11 -23.52 -32.62
N LYS A 191 3.80 -24.10 -31.63
CA LYS A 191 3.70 -23.71 -30.21
C LYS A 191 4.87 -22.82 -29.82
N LEU A 192 4.57 -21.70 -29.22
CA LEU A 192 5.56 -20.74 -28.73
C LEU A 192 5.40 -20.60 -27.20
N ASP A 193 6.52 -20.73 -26.47
CA ASP A 193 6.55 -20.49 -25.05
C ASP A 193 6.80 -18.99 -24.79
N GLY A 194 5.85 -18.31 -24.16
CA GLY A 194 5.94 -16.86 -23.91
C GLY A 194 7.18 -16.46 -23.11
N ARG A 195 7.73 -17.35 -22.27
CA ARG A 195 8.95 -17.08 -21.51
C ARG A 195 10.17 -16.82 -22.41
N ASP A 196 10.21 -17.43 -23.59
CA ASP A 196 11.29 -17.22 -24.54
C ASP A 196 11.23 -15.86 -25.24
N PHE A 197 10.10 -15.17 -25.16
CA PHE A 197 9.84 -13.87 -25.77
C PHE A 197 9.93 -12.70 -24.79
N LEU A 198 10.30 -12.95 -23.54
CA LEU A 198 10.48 -11.92 -22.53
C LEU A 198 11.95 -11.53 -22.40
N GLY A 199 12.19 -10.25 -22.23
CA GLY A 199 13.50 -9.72 -21.85
C GLY A 199 13.85 -10.08 -20.41
N GLU A 200 14.93 -9.49 -19.90
CA GLU A 200 15.35 -9.69 -18.51
C GLU A 200 14.25 -9.27 -17.53
N GLU A 201 14.12 -10.05 -16.47
CA GLU A 201 13.19 -9.77 -15.38
C GLU A 201 13.51 -8.39 -14.77
N ARG A 202 12.48 -7.59 -14.56
CA ARG A 202 12.63 -6.27 -13.92
C ARG A 202 12.55 -6.43 -12.40
N PRO A 203 13.59 -6.02 -11.65
CA PRO A 203 13.53 -6.06 -10.20
C PRO A 203 12.39 -5.19 -9.69
N GLY A 204 11.73 -5.65 -8.64
CA GLY A 204 10.73 -4.87 -7.93
C GLY A 204 11.37 -3.72 -7.14
N ARG A 205 10.57 -2.72 -6.84
CA ARG A 205 10.96 -1.57 -6.01
C ARG A 205 10.70 -1.88 -4.54
N ILE A 206 11.50 -1.30 -3.66
CA ILE A 206 11.35 -1.42 -2.21
C ILE A 206 11.16 -0.03 -1.62
N VAL A 207 10.20 0.09 -0.71
CA VAL A 207 9.95 1.28 0.08
C VAL A 207 9.92 0.88 1.55
N THR A 208 10.79 1.48 2.35
CA THR A 208 10.78 1.32 3.80
C THR A 208 10.28 2.60 4.44
N ILE A 209 9.32 2.48 5.34
CA ILE A 209 8.70 3.59 6.07
C ILE A 209 8.94 3.36 7.56
N ILE A 210 9.67 4.29 8.15
CA ILE A 210 10.05 4.28 9.56
C ILE A 210 9.65 5.64 10.14
N TYR A 211 8.91 5.58 11.25
CA TYR A 211 8.55 6.77 12.03
C TYR A 211 9.34 6.81 13.33
N ASP A 212 8.68 7.12 14.43
CA ASP A 212 9.33 7.35 15.73
C ASP A 212 10.05 6.12 16.25
N THR A 213 11.37 6.22 16.36
CA THR A 213 12.23 5.18 16.90
C THR A 213 13.55 5.74 17.40
N ARG A 214 14.16 5.05 18.35
CA ARG A 214 15.58 5.16 18.65
C ARG A 214 16.37 4.27 17.70
N PRO A 215 17.68 4.48 17.56
CA PRO A 215 18.52 3.54 16.82
C PRO A 215 18.34 2.10 17.35
N THR A 216 17.96 1.19 16.48
CA THR A 216 17.77 -0.24 16.79
C THR A 216 18.28 -1.10 15.66
N LYS A 217 18.72 -2.33 15.97
CA LYS A 217 19.18 -3.30 14.97
C LYS A 217 18.07 -3.68 13.96
N ASN A 218 16.84 -3.68 14.41
CA ASN A 218 15.69 -4.06 13.60
C ASN A 218 15.44 -3.11 12.41
N ILE A 219 16.01 -1.91 12.42
CA ILE A 219 15.98 -1.01 11.24
C ILE A 219 16.69 -1.67 10.04
N GLY A 220 17.76 -2.44 10.28
CA GLY A 220 18.49 -3.14 9.24
C GLY A 220 17.76 -4.35 8.65
N GLU A 221 16.68 -4.82 9.29
CA GLU A 221 15.84 -5.92 8.83
C GLU A 221 14.69 -5.45 7.93
N LEU A 222 14.42 -4.14 7.96
CA LEU A 222 13.49 -3.44 7.10
C LEU A 222 14.18 -2.94 5.84
#